data_bc3285a98c5a2e1ce9ceb951c8788ce9
#
_entry.id   bc3285a98c5a2e1ce9ceb951c8788ce9
#
_cell.length_a   1.000
_cell.length_b   1.000
_cell.length_c   1.000
_cell.angle_alpha   90.00
_cell.angle_beta   90.00
_cell.angle_gamma   90.00
#
_symmetry.space_group_name_H-M   'P 1'
#
loop_
_entity.id
_entity.type
_entity.pdbx_description
1 polymer ?
#
loop_
_entity_poly.entity_id
_entity_poly.type
_entity_poly.pdbx_seq_one_letter_code
_entity_poly.pdbx_strand_id
1 'polypeptide(L)'
;MAQSQPPSKQYAVLLKRGPKWVAGKPAGEQALGNHGRYLQEQMTKGALQLAGPFLDDSGGLILYNARDEAEVRAIAKHDPGVVDGILAVESIRPFHLAFDAASGKSPFSAAK
;
A
#
# COMPACT_ATOMS: atom_id res chain seq x y z
N MET A 1 -3.49 21.47 20.89
CA MET A 1 -2.88 20.53 21.58
C MET A 1 -2.42 19.34 20.75
N ALA A 2 -1.28 19.03 20.94
CA ALA A 2 -0.70 18.01 20.15
C ALA A 2 -1.38 16.68 20.37
N GLN A 3 -1.52 15.94 19.34
CA GLN A 3 -2.05 14.62 19.45
C GLN A 3 -1.02 13.72 20.04
N SER A 4 -1.45 12.89 20.91
CA SER A 4 -0.57 11.90 21.44
C SER A 4 -0.55 10.65 20.62
N GLN A 5 -0.67 10.77 19.35
CA GLN A 5 -0.67 9.59 18.53
C GLN A 5 0.69 8.92 18.55
N PRO A 6 0.74 7.60 18.64
CA PRO A 6 2.02 6.93 18.55
C PRO A 6 2.65 7.20 17.19
N PRO A 7 3.96 7.22 17.11
CA PRO A 7 4.60 7.38 15.82
C PRO A 7 4.18 6.28 14.88
N SER A 8 3.87 6.66 13.66
CA SER A 8 3.57 5.70 12.63
C SER A 8 4.84 5.14 12.07
N LYS A 9 4.80 3.89 11.71
CA LYS A 9 5.84 3.25 10.93
C LYS A 9 5.30 3.04 9.53
N GLN A 10 6.20 2.86 8.60
CA GLN A 10 5.81 2.62 7.22
C GLN A 10 6.10 1.19 6.84
N TYR A 11 5.24 0.65 6.00
CA TYR A 11 5.38 -0.72 5.54
C TYR A 11 5.09 -0.78 4.06
N ALA A 12 6.00 -1.40 3.33
CA ALA A 12 5.82 -1.64 1.91
C ALA A 12 5.11 -2.96 1.74
N VAL A 13 3.90 -2.92 1.20
CA VAL A 13 3.13 -4.11 0.90
C VAL A 13 3.26 -4.39 -0.58
N LEU A 14 3.83 -5.54 -0.92
CA LEU A 14 3.97 -5.96 -2.29
C LEU A 14 2.87 -6.95 -2.60
N LEU A 15 2.13 -6.66 -3.65
CA LEU A 15 1.05 -7.54 -4.10
C LEU A 15 1.47 -8.23 -5.38
N LYS A 16 1.00 -9.45 -5.55
CA LYS A 16 1.21 -10.24 -6.75
C LYS A 16 -0.13 -10.74 -7.24
N ARG A 17 -0.13 -11.38 -8.39
CA ARG A 17 -1.34 -11.99 -8.93
C ARG A 17 -1.83 -13.06 -7.98
N GLY A 18 -3.12 -13.04 -7.68
CA GLY A 18 -3.73 -14.06 -6.85
C GLY A 18 -4.24 -15.23 -7.67
N PRO A 19 -4.80 -16.23 -6.99
CA PRO A 19 -5.26 -17.43 -7.68
C PRO A 19 -6.41 -17.18 -8.64
N LYS A 20 -7.14 -16.08 -8.47
CA LYS A 20 -8.28 -15.77 -9.35
C LYS A 20 -7.99 -14.68 -10.36
N TRP A 21 -6.72 -14.30 -10.49
CA TRP A 21 -6.34 -13.38 -11.55
C TRP A 21 -6.67 -14.02 -12.89
N VAL A 22 -7.33 -13.26 -13.77
CA VAL A 22 -7.73 -13.79 -15.07
C VAL A 22 -6.54 -13.72 -16.02
N ALA A 23 -6.02 -14.86 -16.37
CA ALA A 23 -4.85 -14.95 -17.23
C ALA A 23 -5.14 -14.32 -18.60
N GLY A 24 -4.15 -13.61 -19.11
CA GLY A 24 -4.26 -12.98 -20.42
C GLY A 24 -4.92 -11.61 -20.39
N LYS A 25 -5.46 -11.17 -19.25
CA LYS A 25 -6.05 -9.85 -19.14
C LYS A 25 -5.14 -8.94 -18.31
N PRO A 26 -4.93 -7.70 -18.76
CA PRO A 26 -4.12 -6.75 -17.99
C PRO A 26 -4.84 -6.31 -16.72
N ALA A 27 -4.11 -5.66 -15.83
CA ALA A 27 -4.63 -5.22 -14.55
C ALA A 27 -5.90 -4.37 -14.69
N GLY A 28 -5.94 -3.50 -15.69
CA GLY A 28 -7.09 -2.63 -15.90
C GLY A 28 -8.37 -3.36 -16.27
N GLU A 29 -8.26 -4.63 -16.68
CA GLU A 29 -9.43 -5.43 -17.04
C GLU A 29 -9.77 -6.47 -15.99
N GLN A 30 -9.06 -6.50 -14.87
CA GLN A 30 -9.40 -7.35 -13.75
C GLN A 30 -10.50 -6.70 -12.92
N ALA A 31 -11.23 -7.51 -12.15
CA ALA A 31 -12.33 -7.01 -11.33
C ALA A 31 -11.77 -6.38 -10.04
N LEU A 32 -11.14 -5.23 -10.16
CA LEU A 32 -10.45 -4.56 -9.08
C LEU A 32 -11.09 -3.23 -8.67
N GLY A 33 -12.34 -2.99 -9.05
CA GLY A 33 -13.00 -1.73 -8.69
C GLY A 33 -13.11 -1.52 -7.19
N ASN A 34 -13.46 -2.57 -6.45
CA ASN A 34 -13.56 -2.47 -5.00
C ASN A 34 -12.20 -2.32 -4.33
N HIS A 35 -11.16 -2.93 -4.91
CA HIS A 35 -9.81 -2.73 -4.47
C HIS A 35 -9.43 -1.24 -4.58
N GLY A 36 -9.72 -0.63 -5.71
CA GLY A 36 -9.42 0.79 -5.90
C GLY A 36 -10.14 1.68 -4.89
N ARG A 37 -11.42 1.40 -4.65
CA ARG A 37 -12.18 2.17 -3.67
C ARG A 37 -11.62 2.00 -2.25
N TYR A 38 -11.20 0.79 -1.92
CA TYR A 38 -10.58 0.52 -0.63
C TYR A 38 -9.30 1.33 -0.44
N LEU A 39 -8.45 1.36 -1.48
CA LEU A 39 -7.22 2.14 -1.41
C LEU A 39 -7.52 3.63 -1.26
N GLN A 40 -8.55 4.12 -1.95
CA GLN A 40 -8.95 5.52 -1.80
C GLN A 40 -9.37 5.82 -0.37
N GLU A 41 -10.11 4.91 0.26
CA GLU A 41 -10.51 5.08 1.66
C GLU A 41 -9.30 5.10 2.58
N GLN A 42 -8.35 4.20 2.35
CA GLN A 42 -7.13 4.17 3.17
C GLN A 42 -6.32 5.45 3.00
N MET A 43 -6.28 6.00 1.80
CA MET A 43 -5.59 7.25 1.55
C MET A 43 -6.29 8.40 2.29
N THR A 44 -7.60 8.45 2.24
CA THR A 44 -8.38 9.50 2.92
C THR A 44 -8.20 9.44 4.43
N LYS A 45 -8.05 8.26 4.98
CA LYS A 45 -7.81 8.09 6.42
C LYS A 45 -6.37 8.38 6.83
N GLY A 46 -5.48 8.57 5.89
CA GLY A 46 -4.06 8.76 6.19
C GLY A 46 -3.28 7.47 6.39
N ALA A 47 -3.92 6.32 6.18
CA ALA A 47 -3.23 5.03 6.32
C ALA A 47 -2.39 4.70 5.10
N LEU A 48 -2.79 5.16 3.92
CA LEU A 48 -2.06 4.88 2.69
C LEU A 48 -1.33 6.13 2.25
N GLN A 49 -0.05 6.01 1.97
CA GLN A 49 0.73 7.13 1.51
C GLN A 49 0.86 7.17 0.00
N LEU A 50 1.15 6.05 -0.62
CA LEU A 50 1.22 5.95 -2.07
C LEU A 50 0.97 4.52 -2.48
N ALA A 51 0.55 4.34 -3.71
CA ALA A 51 0.27 3.01 -4.25
C ALA A 51 0.22 3.07 -5.75
N GLY A 52 0.49 1.96 -6.38
CA GLY A 52 0.34 1.86 -7.82
C GLY A 52 0.62 0.45 -8.30
N PRO A 53 0.09 0.11 -9.47
CA PRO A 53 0.36 -1.18 -10.09
C PRO A 53 1.73 -1.17 -10.75
N PHE A 54 2.33 -2.35 -10.85
CA PHE A 54 3.50 -2.52 -11.71
C PHE A 54 3.00 -2.59 -13.15
N LEU A 55 3.69 -1.89 -14.04
CA LEU A 55 3.22 -1.78 -15.42
C LEU A 55 3.39 -3.06 -16.23
N ASP A 56 4.04 -4.06 -15.66
CA ASP A 56 4.15 -5.37 -16.30
C ASP A 56 3.03 -6.32 -15.87
N ASP A 57 2.02 -5.80 -15.17
CA ASP A 57 0.87 -6.56 -14.70
C ASP A 57 1.21 -7.67 -13.70
N SER A 58 2.37 -7.56 -13.03
CA SER A 58 2.78 -8.58 -12.07
C SER A 58 2.20 -8.38 -10.68
N GLY A 59 1.66 -7.19 -10.39
CA GLY A 59 1.15 -6.87 -9.08
C GLY A 59 1.25 -5.39 -8.83
N GLY A 60 1.55 -5.02 -7.60
CA GLY A 60 1.66 -3.61 -7.26
C GLY A 60 2.35 -3.39 -5.93
N LEU A 61 2.49 -2.12 -5.59
CA LEU A 61 3.12 -1.68 -4.36
C LEU A 61 2.19 -0.73 -3.64
N ILE A 62 2.05 -0.91 -2.32
CA ILE A 62 1.33 0.04 -1.48
C ILE A 62 2.24 0.39 -0.30
N LEU A 63 2.41 1.67 -0.04
CA LEU A 63 3.13 2.12 1.13
C LEU A 63 2.11 2.57 2.17
N TYR A 64 1.98 1.78 3.24
CA TYR A 64 1.05 2.07 4.32
C TYR A 64 1.76 2.68 5.51
N ASN A 65 1.03 3.54 6.23
CA ASN A 65 1.43 4.02 7.56
C ASN A 65 0.65 3.21 8.59
N ALA A 66 1.33 2.63 9.55
CA ALA A 66 0.67 1.80 10.55
C ALA A 66 1.49 1.83 11.83
N ARG A 67 0.87 1.47 12.95
CA ARG A 67 1.55 1.43 14.23
C ARG A 67 2.51 0.27 14.32
N ASP A 68 2.14 -0.84 13.70
CA ASP A 68 2.95 -2.06 13.77
C ASP A 68 2.59 -2.99 12.62
N GLU A 69 3.29 -4.08 12.54
CA GLU A 69 3.09 -5.03 11.45
C GLU A 69 1.71 -5.69 11.52
N ALA A 70 1.20 -5.94 12.71
CA ALA A 70 -0.11 -6.55 12.84
C ALA A 70 -1.20 -5.69 12.22
N GLU A 71 -1.09 -4.37 12.41
CA GLU A 71 -2.07 -3.45 11.84
C GLU A 71 -2.01 -3.43 10.32
N VAL A 72 -0.80 -3.33 9.75
CA VAL A 72 -0.70 -3.29 8.29
C VAL A 72 -1.11 -4.62 7.68
N ARG A 73 -0.82 -5.71 8.36
CA ARG A 73 -1.23 -7.03 7.89
C ARG A 73 -2.74 -7.15 7.84
N ALA A 74 -3.43 -6.62 8.84
CA ALA A 74 -4.89 -6.61 8.85
C ALA A 74 -5.45 -5.74 7.72
N ILE A 75 -4.86 -4.57 7.50
CA ILE A 75 -5.31 -3.68 6.42
C ILE A 75 -5.17 -4.39 5.07
N ALA A 76 -4.03 -5.01 4.83
CA ALA A 76 -3.78 -5.69 3.56
C ALA A 76 -4.72 -6.88 3.37
N LYS A 77 -5.00 -7.60 4.45
CA LYS A 77 -5.84 -8.78 4.39
C LYS A 77 -7.29 -8.45 4.06
N HIS A 78 -7.77 -7.28 4.47
CA HIS A 78 -9.15 -6.86 4.23
C HIS A 78 -9.33 -6.14 2.90
N ASP A 79 -8.28 -5.96 2.14
CA ASP A 79 -8.37 -5.37 0.81
C ASP A 79 -9.23 -6.28 -0.08
N PRO A 80 -10.30 -5.75 -0.67
CA PRO A 80 -11.18 -6.58 -1.51
C PRO A 80 -10.45 -7.29 -2.64
N GLY A 81 -9.40 -6.70 -3.20
CA GLY A 81 -8.62 -7.38 -4.23
C GLY A 81 -7.98 -8.66 -3.72
N VAL A 82 -7.58 -8.64 -2.44
CA VAL A 82 -6.99 -9.81 -1.80
C VAL A 82 -8.09 -10.78 -1.35
N VAL A 83 -9.16 -10.26 -0.75
CA VAL A 83 -10.28 -11.09 -0.31
C VAL A 83 -10.85 -11.87 -1.49
N ASP A 84 -10.98 -11.23 -2.64
CA ASP A 84 -11.55 -11.86 -3.83
C ASP A 84 -10.56 -12.75 -4.57
N GLY A 85 -9.30 -12.77 -4.14
CA GLY A 85 -8.31 -13.65 -4.74
C GLY A 85 -7.74 -13.19 -6.07
N ILE A 86 -8.08 -11.98 -6.51
CA ILE A 86 -7.50 -11.41 -7.74
C ILE A 86 -6.03 -11.06 -7.48
N LEU A 87 -5.75 -10.56 -6.28
CA LEU A 87 -4.41 -10.24 -5.83
C LEU A 87 -4.06 -11.08 -4.62
N ALA A 88 -2.79 -11.18 -4.33
CA ALA A 88 -2.31 -11.84 -3.12
C ALA A 88 -1.17 -11.01 -2.53
N VAL A 89 -1.04 -11.06 -1.22
CA VAL A 89 0.07 -10.36 -0.56
C VAL A 89 1.33 -11.20 -0.77
N GLU A 90 2.32 -10.61 -1.43
CA GLU A 90 3.59 -11.26 -1.61
C GLU A 90 4.51 -11.05 -0.41
N SER A 91 4.60 -9.82 0.07
CA SER A 91 5.41 -9.52 1.24
C SER A 91 4.96 -8.22 1.88
N ILE A 92 5.25 -8.09 3.18
CA ILE A 92 5.04 -6.88 3.95
C ILE A 92 6.39 -6.60 4.59
N ARG A 93 6.95 -5.43 4.32
CA ARG A 93 8.29 -5.10 4.78
C ARG A 93 8.31 -3.76 5.48
N PRO A 94 8.94 -3.66 6.66
CA PRO A 94 9.14 -2.35 7.26
C PRO A 94 9.95 -1.49 6.31
N PHE A 95 9.55 -0.24 6.17
CA PHE A 95 10.16 0.66 5.22
C PHE A 95 10.24 2.05 5.81
N HIS A 96 11.28 2.76 5.50
CA HIS A 96 11.42 4.15 5.91
C HIS A 96 11.57 5.01 4.67
N LEU A 97 10.58 5.87 4.44
CA LEU A 97 10.64 6.80 3.31
C LEU A 97 11.58 7.94 3.71
N ALA A 98 12.86 7.78 3.41
CA ALA A 98 13.87 8.73 3.81
C ALA A 98 13.98 9.90 2.84
N PHE A 99 13.78 9.65 1.55
CA PHE A 99 13.84 10.68 0.52
C PHE A 99 12.49 10.76 -0.15
N ASP A 100 11.84 11.90 -0.02
CA ASP A 100 10.51 12.10 -0.58
C ASP A 100 10.51 13.40 -1.36
N ALA A 101 10.63 13.28 -2.67
CA ALA A 101 10.71 14.45 -3.53
C ALA A 101 9.46 15.31 -3.46
N ALA A 102 8.30 14.67 -3.26
CA ALA A 102 7.04 15.41 -3.24
C ALA A 102 6.96 16.39 -2.07
N SER A 103 7.49 15.99 -0.92
CA SER A 103 7.49 16.86 0.27
C SER A 103 8.82 17.56 0.46
N GLY A 104 9.84 17.18 -0.28
CA GLY A 104 11.18 17.70 -0.10
C GLY A 104 11.91 17.12 1.09
N LYS A 105 11.34 16.10 1.71
CA LYS A 105 11.95 15.50 2.88
C LYS A 105 13.18 14.68 2.49
N SER A 106 14.26 14.87 3.22
CA SER A 106 15.44 14.03 3.07
C SER A 106 16.28 14.15 4.32
N PRO A 107 17.15 13.16 4.59
CA PRO A 107 18.07 13.27 5.74
C PRO A 107 19.03 14.46 5.61
N PHE A 108 19.23 14.96 4.41
CA PHE A 108 20.15 16.06 4.17
C PHE A 108 19.48 17.43 4.23
N SER A 109 18.18 17.50 3.97
CA SER A 109 17.49 18.77 3.92
C SER A 109 17.10 19.29 5.28
N ALA A 110 17.16 18.47 6.31
CA ALA A 110 16.77 18.88 7.64
C ALA A 110 17.87 19.62 8.35
N ALA A 111 18.97 19.83 7.72
CA ALA A 111 20.14 20.38 8.41
C ALA A 111 20.04 21.86 8.66
N LYS A 112 18.94 22.47 8.37
CA LYS A 112 18.86 23.89 8.56
C LYS A 112 18.91 24.34 9.90
#